data_f4d08c67e3323660ae8951817c8cc8e0
#
_entry.id   f4d08c67e3323660ae8951817c8cc8e0
#
_cell.length_a   1.000
_cell.length_b   1.000
_cell.length_c   1.000
_cell.angle_alpha   90.00
_cell.angle_beta   90.00
_cell.angle_gamma   90.00
#
_symmetry.space_group_name_H-M   'P 1'
#
loop_
_entity.id
_entity.type
_entity.pdbx_description
1 polymer ?
#
loop_
_entity_poly.entity_id
_entity_poly.type
_entity_poly.pdbx_seq_one_letter_code
_entity_poly.pdbx_strand_id
1 'polypeptide(L)'
;LLTCDESSVIVVAHRADWRNYPENSLEAIQSSIDMGVDMLEIDVQRTKDGVLILMHDHDLDRMTNGNGNIADHTWEEISQLNLKDHQGNMTPYKVAKLEDALNLCKDRIMINLDKADRYFDEVFALLDKTGTGKQIVMKGGQPADQVKEKFGKYLDKVIYMPVVTINKEESEQAIQAFLDDL
;
A
#
# COMPACT_ATOMS: atom_id res chain seq x y z
N LEU A 1 -17.37 4.06 3.34
CA LEU A 1 -16.84 5.42 3.22
C LEU A 1 -16.74 6.00 4.61
N LEU A 2 -15.56 6.53 4.97
CA LEU A 2 -15.35 7.25 6.23
C LEU A 2 -16.27 8.48 6.22
N THR A 3 -17.30 8.48 7.04
CA THR A 3 -18.06 9.68 7.34
C THR A 3 -17.43 10.32 8.57
N CYS A 4 -16.52 11.27 8.36
CA CYS A 4 -15.92 12.02 9.45
C CYS A 4 -16.76 13.28 9.68
N ASP A 5 -17.19 13.50 10.91
CA ASP A 5 -17.55 14.85 11.36
C ASP A 5 -16.25 15.62 11.72
N GLU A 6 -16.34 16.92 11.91
CA GLU A 6 -15.15 17.76 12.22
C GLU A 6 -14.45 17.37 13.55
N SER A 7 -15.05 16.49 14.35
CA SER A 7 -14.52 16.02 15.64
C SER A 7 -13.85 14.64 15.54
N SER A 8 -13.96 13.94 14.40
CA SER A 8 -13.46 12.59 14.23
C SER A 8 -11.96 12.57 13.91
N VAL A 9 -11.23 11.66 14.54
CA VAL A 9 -9.82 11.36 14.23
C VAL A 9 -9.78 10.05 13.46
N ILE A 10 -9.16 10.04 12.29
CA ILE A 10 -8.91 8.83 11.51
C ILE A 10 -7.59 8.22 11.96
N VAL A 11 -7.62 6.97 12.39
CA VAL A 11 -6.42 6.20 12.78
C VAL A 11 -5.94 5.36 11.61
N VAL A 12 -4.71 5.63 11.15
CA VAL A 12 -4.07 4.89 10.07
C VAL A 12 -2.93 4.03 10.62
N ALA A 13 -3.00 2.72 10.41
CA ALA A 13 -1.93 1.79 10.78
C ALA A 13 -0.88 1.73 9.65
N HIS A 14 0.27 2.39 9.85
CA HIS A 14 1.40 2.41 8.91
C HIS A 14 2.06 1.04 8.81
N ARG A 15 2.06 0.42 7.63
CA ARG A 15 2.50 -0.96 7.36
C ARG A 15 1.77 -2.00 8.23
N ALA A 16 0.52 -1.69 8.58
CA ALA A 16 -0.31 -2.45 9.52
C ALA A 16 0.28 -2.54 10.95
N ASP A 17 -0.05 -3.54 11.75
CA ASP A 17 0.43 -3.70 13.13
C ASP A 17 1.87 -4.28 13.20
N TRP A 18 2.83 -3.51 12.70
CA TRP A 18 4.24 -3.91 12.62
C TRP A 18 4.92 -4.10 13.99
N ARG A 19 4.32 -3.66 15.07
CA ARG A 19 4.89 -3.81 16.42
C ARG A 19 4.71 -5.21 16.98
N ASN A 20 3.62 -5.87 16.62
CA ASN A 20 3.29 -7.20 17.10
C ASN A 20 3.55 -8.29 16.06
N TYR A 21 3.58 -7.93 14.77
CA TYR A 21 3.79 -8.82 13.64
C TYR A 21 4.77 -8.21 12.63
N PRO A 22 5.33 -8.97 11.69
CA PRO A 22 6.11 -8.37 10.60
C PRO A 22 5.29 -7.35 9.82
N GLU A 23 5.91 -6.22 9.49
CA GLU A 23 5.27 -5.18 8.66
C GLU A 23 4.76 -5.77 7.34
N ASN A 24 3.64 -5.24 6.82
CA ASN A 24 3.07 -5.69 5.55
C ASN A 24 2.69 -7.20 5.49
N SER A 25 2.53 -7.89 6.62
CA SER A 25 2.08 -9.29 6.67
C SER A 25 0.56 -9.39 6.80
N LEU A 26 -0.02 -10.53 6.43
CA LEU A 26 -1.46 -10.77 6.61
C LEU A 26 -1.85 -10.78 8.10
N GLU A 27 -0.96 -11.24 8.96
CA GLU A 27 -1.16 -11.26 10.41
C GLU A 27 -1.19 -9.84 10.99
N ALA A 28 -0.29 -8.95 10.54
CA ALA A 28 -0.32 -7.54 10.92
C ALA A 28 -1.61 -6.85 10.45
N ILE A 29 -2.06 -7.16 9.24
CA ILE A 29 -3.33 -6.67 8.69
C ILE A 29 -4.51 -7.16 9.52
N GLN A 30 -4.60 -8.47 9.81
CA GLN A 30 -5.68 -9.03 10.63
C GLN A 30 -5.70 -8.41 12.03
N SER A 31 -4.53 -8.25 12.67
CA SER A 31 -4.43 -7.59 13.98
C SER A 31 -4.93 -6.14 13.94
N SER A 32 -4.58 -5.37 12.92
CA SER A 32 -5.07 -4.00 12.75
C SER A 32 -6.60 -3.94 12.60
N ILE A 33 -7.17 -4.87 11.83
CA ILE A 33 -8.63 -4.97 11.70
C ILE A 33 -9.28 -5.29 13.05
N ASP A 34 -8.71 -6.21 13.81
CA ASP A 34 -9.23 -6.63 15.12
C ASP A 34 -9.11 -5.52 16.18
N MET A 35 -8.12 -4.64 16.05
CA MET A 35 -8.00 -3.42 16.86
C MET A 35 -9.00 -2.33 16.48
N GLY A 36 -9.68 -2.43 15.34
CA GLY A 36 -10.67 -1.45 14.90
C GLY A 36 -10.07 -0.14 14.41
N VAL A 37 -8.86 -0.16 13.80
CA VAL A 37 -8.32 1.03 13.13
C VAL A 37 -9.15 1.35 11.88
N ASP A 38 -9.17 2.63 11.46
CA ASP A 38 -10.01 3.08 10.37
C ASP A 38 -9.43 2.75 8.99
N MET A 39 -8.10 2.75 8.88
CA MET A 39 -7.39 2.55 7.62
C MET A 39 -6.06 1.82 7.85
N LEU A 40 -5.69 0.97 6.91
CA LEU A 40 -4.33 0.42 6.77
C LEU A 40 -3.54 1.26 5.77
N GLU A 41 -2.25 1.39 5.99
CA GLU A 41 -1.31 1.74 4.94
C GLU A 41 -0.40 0.55 4.69
N ILE A 42 -0.25 0.15 3.43
CA ILE A 42 0.56 -1.00 3.00
C ILE A 42 1.27 -0.69 1.68
N ASP A 43 2.46 -1.26 1.51
CA ASP A 43 3.36 -1.00 0.39
C ASP A 43 3.31 -2.09 -0.67
N VAL A 44 3.29 -1.70 -1.95
CA VAL A 44 3.21 -2.62 -3.08
C VAL A 44 4.54 -2.69 -3.83
N GLN A 45 5.00 -3.92 -4.08
CA GLN A 45 6.12 -4.23 -4.97
C GLN A 45 5.71 -5.30 -5.98
N ARG A 46 6.52 -5.48 -7.04
CA ARG A 46 6.25 -6.44 -8.10
C ARG A 46 7.42 -7.40 -8.29
N THR A 47 7.13 -8.68 -8.31
CA THR A 47 8.10 -9.75 -8.59
C THR A 47 8.50 -9.78 -10.06
N LYS A 48 9.55 -10.55 -10.39
CA LYS A 48 10.03 -10.78 -11.75
C LYS A 48 8.96 -11.29 -12.71
N ASP A 49 8.09 -12.15 -12.23
CA ASP A 49 6.99 -12.77 -12.98
C ASP A 49 5.66 -11.99 -12.87
N GLY A 50 5.70 -10.74 -12.38
CA GLY A 50 4.58 -9.81 -12.40
C GLY A 50 3.57 -9.94 -11.26
N VAL A 51 3.85 -10.75 -10.23
CA VAL A 51 2.97 -10.87 -9.06
C VAL A 51 3.16 -9.67 -8.15
N LEU A 52 2.06 -9.02 -7.75
CA LEU A 52 2.08 -7.93 -6.78
C LEU A 52 2.11 -8.49 -5.36
N ILE A 53 3.08 -8.05 -4.57
CA ILE A 53 3.33 -8.48 -3.19
C ILE A 53 3.39 -7.28 -2.26
N LEU A 54 3.28 -7.53 -0.96
CA LEU A 54 3.43 -6.52 0.08
C LEU A 54 4.87 -6.48 0.58
N MET A 55 5.57 -5.37 0.33
CA MET A 55 6.92 -5.11 0.84
C MET A 55 7.25 -3.62 0.71
N HIS A 56 7.86 -3.05 1.75
CA HIS A 56 8.28 -1.65 1.69
C HIS A 56 9.51 -1.44 0.82
N ASP A 57 10.55 -2.22 1.04
CA ASP A 57 11.84 -2.08 0.36
C ASP A 57 11.81 -2.69 -1.05
N HIS A 58 12.76 -2.31 -1.89
CA HIS A 58 12.93 -2.90 -3.21
C HIS A 58 13.68 -4.24 -3.16
N ASP A 59 14.28 -4.56 -2.02
CA ASP A 59 15.05 -5.78 -1.76
C ASP A 59 14.44 -6.61 -0.64
N LEU A 60 14.91 -7.84 -0.53
CA LEU A 60 14.44 -8.85 0.41
C LEU A 60 15.20 -8.84 1.75
N ASP A 61 16.34 -8.13 1.82
CA ASP A 61 17.40 -8.32 2.82
C ASP A 61 16.94 -7.95 4.24
N ARG A 62 16.25 -6.82 4.39
CA ARG A 62 15.85 -6.33 5.71
C ARG A 62 14.74 -7.18 6.31
N MET A 63 13.72 -7.50 5.53
CA MET A 63 12.48 -8.08 6.05
C MET A 63 12.37 -9.59 5.90
N THR A 64 13.30 -10.25 5.20
CA THR A 64 13.20 -11.69 4.96
C THR A 64 14.53 -12.42 5.21
N ASN A 65 14.50 -13.77 5.15
CA ASN A 65 15.70 -14.59 5.09
C ASN A 65 16.27 -14.76 3.67
N GLY A 66 15.69 -14.08 2.68
CA GLY A 66 16.24 -13.95 1.33
C GLY A 66 17.16 -12.75 1.20
N ASN A 67 17.68 -12.53 0.00
CA ASN A 67 18.51 -11.37 -0.35
C ASN A 67 18.29 -10.95 -1.81
N GLY A 68 18.70 -9.74 -2.14
CA GLY A 68 18.65 -9.19 -3.48
C GLY A 68 17.32 -8.53 -3.83
N ASN A 69 17.26 -8.03 -5.07
CA ASN A 69 16.13 -7.20 -5.52
C ASN A 69 14.88 -8.07 -5.79
N ILE A 70 13.73 -7.64 -5.32
CA ILE A 70 12.44 -8.31 -5.53
C ILE A 70 12.14 -8.55 -7.01
N ALA A 71 12.50 -7.59 -7.88
CA ALA A 71 12.26 -7.68 -9.32
C ALA A 71 13.11 -8.75 -10.02
N ASP A 72 14.12 -9.31 -9.36
CA ASP A 72 14.96 -10.40 -9.89
C ASP A 72 14.45 -11.79 -9.52
N HIS A 73 13.49 -11.88 -8.60
CA HIS A 73 12.94 -13.13 -8.06
C HIS A 73 11.48 -13.35 -8.50
N THR A 74 11.14 -14.61 -8.74
CA THR A 74 9.75 -15.02 -9.01
C THR A 74 8.94 -15.12 -7.71
N TRP A 75 7.61 -15.11 -7.85
CA TRP A 75 6.74 -15.36 -6.70
C TRP A 75 7.00 -16.73 -6.05
N GLU A 76 7.29 -17.75 -6.84
CA GLU A 76 7.58 -19.09 -6.31
C GLU A 76 8.77 -19.05 -5.33
N GLU A 77 9.84 -18.33 -5.69
CA GLU A 77 11.02 -18.15 -4.84
C GLU A 77 10.71 -17.34 -3.59
N ILE A 78 10.05 -16.19 -3.75
CA ILE A 78 9.71 -15.26 -2.64
C ILE A 78 8.72 -15.89 -1.65
N SER A 79 7.79 -16.70 -2.11
CA SER A 79 6.79 -17.36 -1.27
C SER A 79 7.35 -18.34 -0.24
N GLN A 80 8.57 -18.82 -0.46
CA GLN A 80 9.27 -19.71 0.47
C GLN A 80 9.94 -18.95 1.62
N LEU A 81 10.17 -17.65 1.46
CA LEU A 81 10.87 -16.83 2.44
C LEU A 81 10.02 -16.58 3.69
N ASN A 82 10.70 -16.51 4.82
CA ASN A 82 10.09 -16.10 6.09
C ASN A 82 10.37 -14.63 6.34
N LEU A 83 9.38 -13.93 6.91
CA LEU A 83 9.51 -12.53 7.33
C LEU A 83 10.25 -12.42 8.67
N LYS A 84 10.93 -11.30 8.84
CA LYS A 84 11.51 -10.86 10.13
C LYS A 84 10.55 -9.90 10.82
N ASP A 85 10.55 -9.91 12.15
CA ASP A 85 9.91 -8.87 12.96
C ASP A 85 10.71 -7.55 12.95
N HIS A 86 10.17 -6.53 13.61
CA HIS A 86 10.82 -5.21 13.71
C HIS A 86 12.16 -5.21 14.48
N GLN A 87 12.48 -6.29 15.18
CA GLN A 87 13.75 -6.49 15.88
C GLN A 87 14.75 -7.29 15.04
N GLY A 88 14.34 -7.77 13.86
CA GLY A 88 15.15 -8.58 12.96
C GLY A 88 15.12 -10.08 13.26
N ASN A 89 14.27 -10.55 14.18
CA ASN A 89 14.12 -11.96 14.48
C ASN A 89 13.28 -12.65 13.41
N MET A 90 13.65 -13.87 13.04
CA MET A 90 12.87 -14.67 12.10
C MET A 90 11.55 -15.11 12.71
N THR A 91 10.50 -15.01 11.91
CA THR A 91 9.14 -15.43 12.24
C THR A 91 8.69 -16.59 11.33
N PRO A 92 7.61 -17.30 11.65
CA PRO A 92 7.02 -18.29 10.75
C PRO A 92 6.19 -17.66 9.62
N TYR A 93 5.98 -16.35 9.63
CA TYR A 93 5.11 -15.64 8.70
C TYR A 93 5.77 -15.46 7.34
N LYS A 94 4.96 -15.34 6.30
CA LYS A 94 5.39 -15.33 4.89
C LYS A 94 5.10 -13.98 4.24
N VAL A 95 5.81 -13.71 3.15
CA VAL A 95 5.49 -12.58 2.27
C VAL A 95 4.07 -12.77 1.71
N ALA A 96 3.27 -11.72 1.72
CA ALA A 96 1.89 -11.76 1.26
C ALA A 96 1.74 -11.24 -0.18
N LYS A 97 0.81 -11.82 -0.95
CA LYS A 97 0.32 -11.20 -2.18
C LYS A 97 -0.61 -10.04 -1.88
N LEU A 98 -0.60 -9.01 -2.71
CA LEU A 98 -1.61 -7.94 -2.64
C LEU A 98 -3.03 -8.49 -2.75
N GLU A 99 -3.26 -9.48 -3.62
CA GLU A 99 -4.58 -10.11 -3.77
C GLU A 99 -5.11 -10.70 -2.46
N ASP A 100 -4.26 -11.40 -1.70
CA ASP A 100 -4.65 -12.02 -0.43
C ASP A 100 -4.99 -10.95 0.62
N ALA A 101 -4.20 -9.87 0.67
CA ALA A 101 -4.47 -8.73 1.54
C ALA A 101 -5.78 -8.01 1.19
N LEU A 102 -6.05 -7.78 -0.10
CA LEU A 102 -7.31 -7.18 -0.56
C LEU A 102 -8.51 -8.02 -0.17
N ASN A 103 -8.44 -9.34 -0.35
CA ASN A 103 -9.50 -10.26 0.06
C ASN A 103 -9.72 -10.27 1.58
N LEU A 104 -8.64 -10.21 2.37
CA LEU A 104 -8.72 -10.15 3.83
C LEU A 104 -9.39 -8.85 4.32
N CYS A 105 -9.12 -7.74 3.65
CA CYS A 105 -9.64 -6.41 4.01
C CYS A 105 -11.04 -6.13 3.46
N LYS A 106 -11.55 -6.96 2.56
CA LYS A 106 -12.81 -6.69 1.85
C LYS A 106 -13.96 -6.41 2.81
N ASP A 107 -14.63 -5.27 2.62
CA ASP A 107 -15.76 -4.76 3.40
C ASP A 107 -15.48 -4.58 4.90
N ARG A 108 -14.20 -4.57 5.30
CA ARG A 108 -13.79 -4.52 6.71
C ARG A 108 -13.02 -3.25 7.08
N ILE A 109 -12.19 -2.72 6.17
CA ILE A 109 -11.28 -1.61 6.48
C ILE A 109 -10.89 -0.85 5.20
N MET A 110 -10.62 0.45 5.31
CA MET A 110 -10.03 1.23 4.22
C MET A 110 -8.55 0.90 4.05
N ILE A 111 -8.02 1.04 2.83
CA ILE A 111 -6.63 0.73 2.52
C ILE A 111 -5.98 1.89 1.77
N ASN A 112 -4.89 2.40 2.32
CA ASN A 112 -3.95 3.28 1.62
C ASN A 112 -2.85 2.43 0.99
N LEU A 113 -2.86 2.32 -0.35
CA LEU A 113 -1.85 1.59 -1.11
C LEU A 113 -0.72 2.54 -1.50
N ASP A 114 0.47 2.38 -0.87
CA ASP A 114 1.67 3.11 -1.26
C ASP A 114 2.40 2.40 -2.41
N LYS A 115 3.03 3.19 -3.30
CA LYS A 115 3.79 2.75 -4.47
C LYS A 115 2.95 2.01 -5.54
N ALA A 116 1.65 1.90 -5.34
CA ALA A 116 0.74 1.20 -6.24
C ALA A 116 0.58 1.91 -7.60
N ASP A 117 0.80 3.23 -7.65
CA ASP A 117 0.79 4.04 -8.85
C ASP A 117 1.85 3.65 -9.89
N ARG A 118 2.82 2.84 -9.51
CA ARG A 118 3.83 2.25 -10.42
C ARG A 118 3.27 1.10 -11.26
N TYR A 119 2.15 0.50 -10.84
CA TYR A 119 1.58 -0.73 -11.37
C TYR A 119 0.06 -0.59 -11.60
N PHE A 120 -0.40 0.54 -12.14
CA PHE A 120 -1.81 0.89 -12.25
C PHE A 120 -2.67 -0.23 -12.85
N ASP A 121 -2.31 -0.75 -14.02
CA ASP A 121 -3.15 -1.72 -14.71
C ASP A 121 -3.25 -3.05 -13.94
N GLU A 122 -2.14 -3.51 -13.36
CA GLU A 122 -2.12 -4.74 -12.55
C GLU A 122 -2.90 -4.57 -11.24
N VAL A 123 -2.73 -3.42 -10.56
CA VAL A 123 -3.48 -3.10 -9.33
C VAL A 123 -4.98 -3.05 -9.62
N PHE A 124 -5.40 -2.32 -10.68
CA PHE A 124 -6.82 -2.23 -11.01
C PHE A 124 -7.43 -3.56 -11.43
N ALA A 125 -6.68 -4.44 -12.10
CA ALA A 125 -7.13 -5.79 -12.39
C ALA A 125 -7.44 -6.58 -11.09
N LEU A 126 -6.62 -6.41 -10.05
CA LEU A 126 -6.87 -7.02 -8.74
C LEU A 126 -8.04 -6.36 -8.01
N LEU A 127 -8.17 -5.03 -8.05
CA LEU A 127 -9.29 -4.32 -7.42
C LEU A 127 -10.64 -4.73 -8.04
N ASP A 128 -10.70 -4.88 -9.36
CA ASP A 128 -11.89 -5.37 -10.05
C ASP A 128 -12.18 -6.83 -9.70
N LYS A 129 -11.15 -7.69 -9.64
CA LYS A 129 -11.27 -9.10 -9.27
C LYS A 129 -11.78 -9.30 -7.84
N THR A 130 -11.26 -8.53 -6.89
CA THR A 130 -11.61 -8.64 -5.47
C THR A 130 -12.85 -7.83 -5.09
N GLY A 131 -13.22 -6.83 -5.90
CA GLY A 131 -14.33 -5.92 -5.64
C GLY A 131 -14.02 -4.89 -4.53
N THR A 132 -12.74 -4.56 -4.31
CA THR A 132 -12.29 -3.70 -3.20
C THR A 132 -12.02 -2.25 -3.59
N GLY A 133 -12.20 -1.85 -4.85
CA GLY A 133 -11.85 -0.51 -5.35
C GLY A 133 -12.35 0.65 -4.48
N LYS A 134 -13.59 0.59 -3.99
CA LYS A 134 -14.19 1.65 -3.16
C LYS A 134 -13.54 1.83 -1.77
N GLN A 135 -12.69 0.90 -1.34
CA GLN A 135 -11.96 0.94 -0.08
C GLN A 135 -10.54 1.49 -0.23
N ILE A 136 -10.14 1.88 -1.46
CA ILE A 136 -8.75 2.22 -1.76
C ILE A 136 -8.54 3.73 -1.82
N VAL A 137 -7.53 4.17 -1.08
CA VAL A 137 -6.78 5.39 -1.31
C VAL A 137 -5.46 4.98 -1.95
N MET A 138 -5.20 5.37 -3.19
CA MET A 138 -3.96 5.06 -3.89
C MET A 138 -2.99 6.23 -3.74
N LYS A 139 -1.94 6.03 -2.98
CA LYS A 139 -0.86 7.01 -2.79
C LYS A 139 0.20 6.83 -3.88
N GLY A 140 0.62 7.91 -4.50
CA GLY A 140 1.62 7.86 -5.57
C GLY A 140 2.37 9.15 -5.79
N GLY A 141 3.51 9.05 -6.50
CA GLY A 141 4.39 10.17 -6.81
C GLY A 141 4.07 10.87 -8.14
N GLN A 142 3.10 10.37 -8.91
CA GLN A 142 2.71 11.00 -10.16
C GLN A 142 1.75 12.18 -9.90
N PRO A 143 1.91 13.33 -10.60
CA PRO A 143 0.96 14.44 -10.53
C PRO A 143 -0.47 14.01 -10.90
N ALA A 144 -1.47 14.58 -10.22
CA ALA A 144 -2.87 14.18 -10.37
C ALA A 144 -3.39 14.38 -11.80
N ASP A 145 -2.98 15.45 -12.49
CA ASP A 145 -3.32 15.74 -13.88
C ASP A 145 -2.80 14.66 -14.84
N GLN A 146 -1.55 14.20 -14.65
CA GLN A 146 -0.97 13.12 -15.45
C GLN A 146 -1.67 11.78 -15.21
N VAL A 147 -2.04 11.49 -13.96
CA VAL A 147 -2.82 10.30 -13.61
C VAL A 147 -4.21 10.38 -14.23
N LYS A 148 -4.86 11.53 -14.19
CA LYS A 148 -6.15 11.76 -14.82
C LYS A 148 -6.09 11.57 -16.34
N GLU A 149 -5.06 12.07 -17.00
CA GLU A 149 -4.87 11.92 -18.45
C GLU A 149 -4.68 10.45 -18.83
N LYS A 150 -3.79 9.73 -18.15
CA LYS A 150 -3.41 8.35 -18.50
C LYS A 150 -4.38 7.30 -17.98
N PHE A 151 -4.89 7.50 -16.78
CA PHE A 151 -5.61 6.50 -16.00
C PHE A 151 -6.98 6.99 -15.51
N GLY A 152 -7.52 8.08 -16.08
CA GLY A 152 -8.78 8.70 -15.65
C GLY A 152 -9.96 7.72 -15.59
N LYS A 153 -9.98 6.69 -16.45
CA LYS A 153 -10.98 5.61 -16.44
C LYS A 153 -11.05 4.81 -15.12
N TYR A 154 -10.03 4.94 -14.27
CA TYR A 154 -9.94 4.23 -13.00
C TYR A 154 -10.25 5.13 -11.79
N LEU A 155 -10.20 6.46 -11.95
CA LEU A 155 -10.36 7.39 -10.83
C LEU A 155 -11.77 7.44 -10.25
N ASP A 156 -12.79 6.93 -10.95
CA ASP A 156 -14.15 6.76 -10.39
C ASP A 156 -14.19 5.61 -9.35
N LYS A 157 -13.16 4.76 -9.30
CA LYS A 157 -13.14 3.55 -8.46
C LYS A 157 -12.29 3.69 -7.21
N VAL A 158 -11.34 4.62 -7.20
CA VAL A 158 -10.38 4.83 -6.09
C VAL A 158 -10.19 6.33 -5.84
N ILE A 159 -9.74 6.66 -4.63
CA ILE A 159 -9.25 8.01 -4.31
C ILE A 159 -7.75 8.02 -4.64
N TYR A 160 -7.32 8.86 -5.58
CA TYR A 160 -5.89 9.07 -5.81
C TYR A 160 -5.36 10.19 -4.91
N MET A 161 -4.28 9.91 -4.18
CA MET A 161 -3.62 10.83 -3.26
C MET A 161 -2.19 11.10 -3.75
N PRO A 162 -1.93 12.20 -4.48
CA PRO A 162 -0.60 12.53 -4.93
C PRO A 162 0.30 12.95 -3.76
N VAL A 163 1.57 12.51 -3.82
CA VAL A 163 2.60 12.94 -2.87
C VAL A 163 3.34 14.13 -3.45
N VAL A 164 3.27 15.26 -2.76
CA VAL A 164 4.01 16.48 -3.11
C VAL A 164 5.20 16.62 -2.18
N THR A 165 6.41 16.64 -2.75
CA THR A 165 7.64 16.93 -1.99
C THR A 165 7.84 18.43 -1.97
N ILE A 166 7.80 19.01 -0.77
CA ILE A 166 7.96 20.45 -0.56
C ILE A 166 9.39 20.71 -0.11
N ASN A 167 10.18 21.42 -0.93
CA ASN A 167 11.50 21.92 -0.54
C ASN A 167 11.34 23.23 0.25
N LYS A 168 12.21 23.44 1.24
CA LYS A 168 12.12 24.60 2.16
C LYS A 168 12.05 25.99 1.50
N GLU A 169 12.57 26.13 0.28
CA GLU A 169 12.64 27.41 -0.44
C GLU A 169 11.43 27.67 -1.37
N GLU A 170 10.64 26.60 -1.69
CA GLU A 170 9.52 26.69 -2.63
C GLU A 170 8.15 26.39 -1.93
N SER A 171 8.18 26.28 -0.61
CA SER A 171 7.09 25.61 0.13
C SER A 171 5.72 26.30 0.04
N GLU A 172 5.67 27.63 0.15
CA GLU A 172 4.37 28.34 0.16
C GLU A 172 3.72 28.39 -1.22
N GLN A 173 4.50 28.60 -2.27
CA GLN A 173 3.97 28.65 -3.64
C GLN A 173 3.54 27.26 -4.13
N ALA A 174 4.30 26.21 -3.78
CA ALA A 174 3.96 24.83 -4.14
C ALA A 174 2.71 24.33 -3.40
N ILE A 175 2.53 24.69 -2.13
CA ILE A 175 1.33 24.38 -1.36
C ILE A 175 0.11 25.11 -1.96
N GLN A 176 0.24 26.40 -2.27
CA GLN A 176 -0.86 27.17 -2.82
C GLN A 176 -1.27 26.65 -4.20
N ALA A 177 -0.29 26.38 -5.09
CA ALA A 177 -0.58 25.78 -6.40
C ALA A 177 -1.28 24.42 -6.29
N PHE A 178 -0.88 23.59 -5.33
CA PHE A 178 -1.54 22.31 -5.06
C PHE A 178 -2.99 22.49 -4.54
N LEU A 179 -3.22 23.47 -3.65
CA LEU A 179 -4.55 23.76 -3.11
C LEU A 179 -5.48 24.36 -4.16
N ASP A 180 -4.94 25.13 -5.11
CA ASP A 180 -5.71 25.75 -6.20
C ASP A 180 -6.14 24.72 -7.27
N ASP A 181 -5.51 23.51 -7.29
CA ASP A 181 -5.77 22.42 -8.26
C ASP A 181 -6.72 21.33 -7.69
N LEU A 182 -7.16 21.48 -6.43
CA LEU A 182 -8.13 20.59 -5.76
C LEU A 182 -9.56 21.06 -6.00
#